data_979f19e8c290272d197e7f7c8d149df9
#
_entry.id   979f19e8c290272d197e7f7c8d149df9
#
_cell.length_a   1.000
_cell.length_b   1.000
_cell.length_c   1.000
_cell.angle_alpha   90.00
_cell.angle_beta   90.00
_cell.angle_gamma   90.00
#
_symmetry.space_group_name_H-M   'P 1'
#
loop_
_entity.id
_entity.type
_entity.pdbx_description
1 polymer ?
#
loop_
_entity_poly.entity_id
_entity_poly.type
_entity_poly.pdbx_seq_one_letter_code
_entity_poly.pdbx_strand_id
1 'polypeptide(L)'
;MNYSNKKKVMIMTNSLHGGGAEKVLRTILTYINTDQFDITVYSMHDEDEGNKPQAGRICYGSVFGHYTGPSRVKRILSKPFSTFKGYMFNHCSSESFYRLFFHKKYDVEIAFIEGESTRIISGSNNDSRKYAWVHIDLTENPWTDFLYSGPEDEAEHYRRFDKVICVSESVRTAFLNKYYISQDSVTVQYNPIDRNEILLKSKESINESSHDRFRIITVGRLVPQKGYDRLVHIAEELKSTGYQFEWVILGDGAEKQSICEAIHDKGLEDCVLLLGYKDNPFPDIAESDLYVCTSRAEGFSTSVSEAIILGIPVVSTDCAGVVEIFGDEQCGMIVENDADALLSAVKTVMDNHQLLKGYHEACMRRAEFFSLDKCMREIEGLIND
;
A
#
# COMPACT_ATOMS: atom_id res chain seq x y z
N MET A 1 12.15 -32.48 -22.21
CA MET A 1 11.43 -31.36 -21.59
C MET A 1 11.99 -30.09 -22.21
N ASN A 2 11.21 -29.40 -23.06
CA ASN A 2 11.61 -28.10 -23.59
C ASN A 2 11.74 -27.13 -22.40
N TYR A 3 12.96 -26.66 -22.14
CA TYR A 3 13.16 -25.48 -21.31
C TYR A 3 12.56 -24.30 -22.09
N SER A 4 11.28 -23.98 -21.88
CA SER A 4 10.72 -22.75 -22.37
C SER A 4 11.59 -21.62 -21.82
N ASN A 5 12.02 -20.72 -22.68
CA ASN A 5 12.86 -19.58 -22.31
C ASN A 5 11.98 -18.65 -21.44
N LYS A 6 12.00 -18.85 -20.09
CA LYS A 6 11.23 -18.04 -19.15
C LYS A 6 11.68 -16.59 -19.28
N LYS A 7 10.72 -15.67 -19.30
CA LYS A 7 11.00 -14.23 -19.29
C LYS A 7 11.63 -13.86 -17.94
N LYS A 8 12.80 -13.24 -17.94
CA LYS A 8 13.53 -12.83 -16.74
C LYS A 8 13.03 -11.49 -16.27
N VAL A 9 12.46 -11.45 -15.08
CA VAL A 9 11.85 -10.26 -14.51
C VAL A 9 12.60 -9.84 -13.25
N MET A 10 13.01 -8.58 -13.18
CA MET A 10 13.48 -7.94 -11.96
C MET A 10 12.38 -7.06 -11.39
N ILE A 11 12.12 -7.19 -10.12
CA ILE A 11 11.21 -6.30 -9.37
C ILE A 11 12.03 -5.65 -8.25
N MET A 12 12.02 -4.33 -8.18
CA MET A 12 12.70 -3.56 -7.14
C MET A 12 11.67 -2.83 -6.29
N THR A 13 11.79 -2.96 -4.98
CA THR A 13 10.89 -2.36 -3.98
C THR A 13 11.67 -1.84 -2.78
N ASN A 14 11.06 -1.00 -1.97
CA ASN A 14 11.70 -0.52 -0.74
C ASN A 14 11.75 -1.63 0.32
N SER A 15 10.66 -2.36 0.51
CA SER A 15 10.51 -3.46 1.47
C SER A 15 9.46 -4.48 0.98
N LEU A 16 9.39 -5.62 1.64
CA LEU A 16 8.31 -6.60 1.52
C LEU A 16 7.38 -6.59 2.75
N HIS A 17 7.63 -5.71 3.73
CA HIS A 17 6.90 -5.66 4.98
C HIS A 17 6.30 -4.27 5.23
N GLY A 18 5.12 -4.23 5.84
CA GLY A 18 4.56 -3.11 6.57
C GLY A 18 3.46 -2.30 5.89
N GLY A 19 3.46 -2.11 4.58
CA GLY A 19 2.50 -1.20 3.93
C GLY A 19 1.50 -1.87 2.98
N GLY A 20 0.61 -1.06 2.41
CA GLY A 20 -0.36 -1.50 1.41
C GLY A 20 0.31 -1.94 0.10
N ALA A 21 1.27 -1.16 -0.41
CA ALA A 21 2.01 -1.50 -1.62
C ALA A 21 2.84 -2.79 -1.45
N GLU A 22 3.46 -2.97 -0.28
CA GLU A 22 4.21 -4.18 0.06
C GLU A 22 3.28 -5.41 0.13
N LYS A 23 2.05 -5.25 0.67
CA LYS A 23 1.03 -6.30 0.65
C LYS A 23 0.63 -6.65 -0.78
N VAL A 24 0.41 -5.66 -1.63
CA VAL A 24 0.12 -5.85 -3.06
C VAL A 24 1.24 -6.63 -3.75
N LEU A 25 2.50 -6.26 -3.52
CA LEU A 25 3.64 -7.00 -4.08
C LEU A 25 3.67 -8.46 -3.61
N ARG A 26 3.46 -8.71 -2.31
CA ARG A 26 3.39 -10.09 -1.80
C ARG A 26 2.27 -10.89 -2.46
N THR A 27 1.10 -10.28 -2.68
CA THR A 27 0.00 -10.91 -3.41
C THR A 27 0.42 -11.25 -4.85
N ILE A 28 1.02 -10.31 -5.58
CA ILE A 28 1.55 -10.56 -6.93
C ILE A 28 2.55 -11.73 -6.90
N LEU A 29 3.54 -11.70 -6.02
CA LEU A 29 4.56 -12.73 -5.92
C LEU A 29 4.01 -14.10 -5.52
N THR A 30 2.89 -14.15 -4.80
CA THR A 30 2.23 -15.39 -4.41
C THR A 30 1.52 -16.06 -5.60
N TYR A 31 0.91 -15.26 -6.48
CA TYR A 31 0.03 -15.76 -7.53
C TYR A 31 0.62 -15.70 -8.94
N ILE A 32 1.74 -15.01 -9.13
CA ILE A 32 2.38 -14.88 -10.44
C ILE A 32 2.83 -16.25 -11.01
N ASN A 33 2.65 -16.45 -12.30
CA ASN A 33 2.98 -17.72 -12.97
C ASN A 33 4.50 -17.92 -13.12
N THR A 34 5.11 -18.57 -12.11
CA THR A 34 6.54 -18.89 -12.10
C THR A 34 6.97 -19.93 -13.16
N ASP A 35 6.04 -20.53 -13.91
CA ASP A 35 6.40 -21.36 -15.08
C ASP A 35 6.68 -20.50 -16.31
N GLN A 36 6.15 -19.30 -16.38
CA GLN A 36 6.41 -18.33 -17.47
C GLN A 36 7.53 -17.35 -17.11
N PHE A 37 7.69 -17.01 -15.84
CA PHE A 37 8.59 -15.95 -15.37
C PHE A 37 9.70 -16.48 -14.45
N ASP A 38 10.94 -16.02 -14.67
CA ASP A 38 12.09 -16.16 -13.74
C ASP A 38 12.26 -14.85 -12.99
N ILE A 39 11.79 -14.81 -11.74
CA ILE A 39 11.63 -13.56 -10.97
C ILE A 39 12.79 -13.37 -10.01
N THR A 40 13.34 -12.16 -10.01
CA THR A 40 14.30 -11.70 -9.00
C THR A 40 13.74 -10.43 -8.34
N VAL A 41 13.56 -10.46 -7.02
CA VAL A 41 13.11 -9.33 -6.23
C VAL A 41 14.29 -8.71 -5.49
N TYR A 42 14.45 -7.40 -5.58
CA TYR A 42 15.40 -6.62 -4.79
C TYR A 42 14.65 -5.67 -3.88
N SER A 43 14.86 -5.78 -2.56
CA SER A 43 14.48 -4.76 -1.58
C SER A 43 15.64 -3.80 -1.32
N MET A 44 15.38 -2.58 -0.81
CA MET A 44 16.45 -1.64 -0.48
C MET A 44 17.35 -2.19 0.63
N HIS A 45 16.74 -2.83 1.63
CA HIS A 45 17.45 -3.47 2.73
C HIS A 45 17.15 -4.98 2.79
N ASP A 46 17.85 -5.70 3.65
CA ASP A 46 17.60 -7.12 3.86
C ASP A 46 16.22 -7.34 4.49
N GLU A 47 15.50 -8.35 3.99
CA GLU A 47 14.17 -8.74 4.45
C GLU A 47 14.24 -10.02 5.27
N ASP A 48 13.38 -10.09 6.29
CA ASP A 48 13.20 -11.34 7.05
C ASP A 48 12.57 -12.41 6.17
N GLU A 49 12.96 -13.68 6.40
CA GLU A 49 12.46 -14.82 5.60
C GLU A 49 10.93 -14.96 5.67
N GLY A 50 10.30 -14.59 6.80
CA GLY A 50 8.86 -14.64 6.98
C GLY A 50 8.08 -13.67 6.05
N ASN A 51 8.74 -12.63 5.54
CA ASN A 51 8.14 -11.66 4.63
C ASN A 51 8.26 -12.05 3.15
N LYS A 52 8.99 -13.10 2.83
CA LYS A 52 9.24 -13.57 1.47
C LYS A 52 8.22 -14.62 1.07
N PRO A 53 7.31 -14.34 0.11
CA PRO A 53 6.45 -15.38 -0.45
C PRO A 53 7.27 -16.57 -0.95
N GLN A 54 6.88 -17.78 -0.58
CA GLN A 54 7.56 -19.01 -0.98
C GLN A 54 6.96 -19.62 -2.26
N ALA A 55 6.26 -18.83 -3.05
CA ALA A 55 5.68 -19.26 -4.31
C ALA A 55 6.78 -19.50 -5.36
N GLY A 56 6.99 -20.73 -5.72
CA GLY A 56 7.84 -21.11 -6.84
C GLY A 56 9.33 -20.79 -6.67
N ARG A 57 9.98 -20.40 -7.78
CA ARG A 57 11.42 -20.10 -7.85
C ARG A 57 11.64 -18.58 -7.93
N ILE A 58 11.40 -17.88 -6.81
CA ILE A 58 11.70 -16.44 -6.71
C ILE A 58 13.06 -16.27 -6.05
N CYS A 59 13.94 -15.48 -6.67
CA CYS A 59 15.22 -15.11 -6.09
C CYS A 59 15.07 -13.77 -5.35
N TYR A 60 15.61 -13.68 -4.14
CA TYR A 60 15.58 -12.46 -3.33
C TYR A 60 16.99 -11.90 -3.14
N GLY A 61 17.14 -10.58 -3.22
CA GLY A 61 18.36 -9.85 -2.96
C GLY A 61 18.06 -8.51 -2.30
N SER A 62 19.13 -7.80 -1.88
CA SER A 62 19.01 -6.45 -1.33
C SER A 62 19.99 -5.49 -2.00
N VAL A 63 19.57 -4.24 -2.16
CA VAL A 63 20.39 -3.17 -2.76
C VAL A 63 21.45 -2.70 -1.77
N PHE A 64 21.03 -2.24 -0.59
CA PHE A 64 21.90 -1.71 0.48
C PHE A 64 22.07 -2.67 1.65
N GLY A 65 21.59 -3.91 1.52
CA GLY A 65 21.68 -4.92 2.55
C GLY A 65 23.13 -5.25 2.94
N HIS A 66 23.29 -5.73 4.14
CA HIS A 66 24.55 -6.26 4.65
C HIS A 66 24.32 -7.67 5.18
N TYR A 67 25.32 -8.50 5.08
CA TYR A 67 25.22 -9.89 5.52
C TYR A 67 24.89 -9.99 7.02
N THR A 68 23.71 -10.53 7.37
CA THR A 68 23.21 -10.72 8.74
C THR A 68 23.41 -12.13 9.28
N GLY A 69 23.86 -13.08 8.45
CA GLY A 69 24.06 -14.47 8.80
C GLY A 69 25.15 -14.72 9.87
N PRO A 70 25.37 -16.00 10.26
CA PRO A 70 26.19 -16.37 11.41
C PRO A 70 27.69 -16.04 11.27
N SER A 71 28.19 -15.82 10.07
CA SER A 71 29.62 -15.51 9.84
C SER A 71 29.97 -14.09 10.26
N ARG A 72 30.67 -13.96 11.39
CA ARG A 72 31.15 -12.67 11.92
C ARG A 72 32.02 -11.90 10.91
N VAL A 73 32.89 -12.60 10.17
CA VAL A 73 33.79 -12.00 9.16
C VAL A 73 33.00 -11.42 8.01
N LYS A 74 32.05 -12.18 7.44
CA LYS A 74 31.19 -11.68 6.35
C LYS A 74 30.36 -10.47 6.79
N ARG A 75 29.83 -10.49 8.02
CA ARG A 75 29.06 -9.37 8.60
C ARG A 75 29.91 -8.10 8.75
N ILE A 76 31.17 -8.23 9.19
CA ILE A 76 32.09 -7.07 9.31
C ILE A 76 32.46 -6.50 7.93
N LEU A 77 32.73 -7.38 6.96
CA LEU A 77 33.14 -6.95 5.61
C LEU A 77 31.98 -6.40 4.77
N SER A 78 30.73 -6.81 5.04
CA SER A 78 29.58 -6.33 4.27
C SER A 78 29.14 -4.89 4.60
N LYS A 79 29.35 -4.44 5.86
CA LYS A 79 28.97 -3.09 6.30
C LYS A 79 29.66 -1.96 5.49
N PRO A 80 30.98 -1.95 5.31
CA PRO A 80 31.63 -0.93 4.49
C PRO A 80 31.14 -0.90 3.06
N PHE A 81 30.81 -2.08 2.49
CA PHE A 81 30.29 -2.18 1.13
C PHE A 81 28.88 -1.61 1.01
N SER A 82 28.00 -1.86 1.97
CA SER A 82 26.68 -1.23 2.05
C SER A 82 26.77 0.29 2.15
N THR A 83 27.63 0.80 3.03
CA THR A 83 27.89 2.25 3.17
C THR A 83 28.43 2.85 1.88
N PHE A 84 29.36 2.15 1.20
CA PHE A 84 29.89 2.58 -0.10
C PHE A 84 28.78 2.64 -1.18
N LYS A 85 27.90 1.66 -1.24
CA LYS A 85 26.74 1.69 -2.15
C LYS A 85 25.84 2.89 -1.88
N GLY A 86 25.53 3.19 -0.60
CA GLY A 86 24.74 4.37 -0.23
C GLY A 86 25.42 5.67 -0.64
N TYR A 87 26.74 5.77 -0.45
CA TYR A 87 27.52 6.93 -0.93
C TYR A 87 27.43 7.07 -2.46
N MET A 88 27.65 5.96 -3.20
CA MET A 88 27.55 5.96 -4.67
C MET A 88 26.16 6.33 -5.16
N PHE A 89 25.11 5.83 -4.52
CA PHE A 89 23.73 6.19 -4.85
C PHE A 89 23.47 7.70 -4.76
N ASN A 90 24.02 8.36 -3.76
CA ASN A 90 23.82 9.79 -3.54
C ASN A 90 24.71 10.69 -4.42
N HIS A 91 25.83 10.17 -4.98
CA HIS A 91 26.84 11.01 -5.65
C HIS A 91 27.09 10.64 -7.12
N CYS A 92 26.54 9.53 -7.60
CA CYS A 92 26.69 9.11 -8.99
C CYS A 92 25.37 9.19 -9.75
N SER A 93 25.46 9.24 -11.08
CA SER A 93 24.27 9.10 -11.92
C SER A 93 23.66 7.72 -11.77
N SER A 94 22.35 7.62 -12.02
CA SER A 94 21.61 6.34 -11.97
C SER A 94 22.21 5.28 -12.89
N GLU A 95 22.69 5.68 -14.08
CA GLU A 95 23.34 4.77 -15.04
C GLU A 95 24.67 4.22 -14.50
N SER A 96 25.47 5.08 -13.85
CA SER A 96 26.74 4.65 -13.25
C SER A 96 26.51 3.71 -12.08
N PHE A 97 25.53 4.03 -11.23
CA PHE A 97 25.13 3.18 -10.11
C PHE A 97 24.59 1.83 -10.59
N TYR A 98 23.65 1.85 -11.53
CA TYR A 98 23.07 0.61 -12.07
C TYR A 98 24.15 -0.27 -12.69
N ARG A 99 25.00 0.28 -13.60
CA ARG A 99 26.06 -0.47 -14.27
C ARG A 99 27.09 -1.07 -13.30
N LEU A 100 27.33 -0.41 -12.16
CA LEU A 100 28.33 -0.88 -11.19
C LEU A 100 27.79 -2.04 -10.33
N PHE A 101 26.50 -2.07 -10.02
CA PHE A 101 25.94 -3.00 -9.04
C PHE A 101 24.97 -4.04 -9.61
N PHE A 102 24.45 -3.84 -10.83
CA PHE A 102 23.48 -4.76 -11.45
C PHE A 102 24.03 -5.28 -12.79
N HIS A 103 24.51 -6.52 -12.77
CA HIS A 103 25.18 -7.14 -13.94
C HIS A 103 24.33 -8.23 -14.61
N LYS A 104 23.30 -8.73 -13.92
CA LYS A 104 22.38 -9.74 -14.50
C LYS A 104 21.48 -9.04 -15.52
N LYS A 105 21.29 -9.66 -16.69
CA LYS A 105 20.37 -9.16 -17.70
C LYS A 105 18.97 -9.66 -17.43
N TYR A 106 18.00 -8.76 -17.58
CA TYR A 106 16.58 -9.01 -17.45
C TYR A 106 15.86 -8.62 -18.73
N ASP A 107 14.74 -9.28 -19.01
CA ASP A 107 13.85 -8.92 -20.13
C ASP A 107 12.91 -7.79 -19.71
N VAL A 108 12.52 -7.78 -18.41
CA VAL A 108 11.65 -6.77 -17.81
C VAL A 108 12.23 -6.33 -16.47
N GLU A 109 12.20 -5.04 -16.22
CA GLU A 109 12.64 -4.42 -14.97
C GLU A 109 11.53 -3.51 -14.42
N ILE A 110 11.12 -3.77 -13.18
CA ILE A 110 9.98 -3.11 -12.54
C ILE A 110 10.44 -2.34 -11.31
N ALA A 111 10.32 -1.02 -11.33
CA ALA A 111 10.35 -0.19 -10.14
C ALA A 111 8.96 -0.25 -9.49
N PHE A 112 8.80 -1.10 -8.47
CA PHE A 112 7.48 -1.37 -7.91
C PHE A 112 6.99 -0.31 -6.93
N ILE A 113 7.87 0.55 -6.45
CA ILE A 113 7.54 1.71 -5.60
C ILE A 113 8.30 2.92 -6.13
N GLU A 114 7.70 4.09 -6.00
CA GLU A 114 8.28 5.39 -6.31
C GLU A 114 9.62 5.63 -5.58
N GLY A 115 10.37 6.59 -6.02
CA GLY A 115 11.57 7.07 -5.34
C GLY A 115 12.83 6.26 -5.66
N GLU A 116 13.42 5.57 -4.69
CA GLU A 116 14.73 4.92 -4.85
C GLU A 116 14.73 3.85 -5.96
N SER A 117 13.71 3.01 -6.03
CA SER A 117 13.59 1.98 -7.07
C SER A 117 13.40 2.59 -8.45
N THR A 118 12.61 3.66 -8.59
CA THR A 118 12.46 4.42 -9.85
C THR A 118 13.81 5.02 -10.27
N ARG A 119 14.51 5.67 -9.34
CA ARG A 119 15.82 6.27 -9.61
C ARG A 119 16.86 5.24 -10.04
N ILE A 120 16.92 4.08 -9.43
CA ILE A 120 17.88 3.03 -9.76
C ILE A 120 17.56 2.41 -11.13
N ILE A 121 16.32 1.98 -11.36
CA ILE A 121 15.94 1.28 -12.60
C ILE A 121 15.96 2.21 -13.81
N SER A 122 15.68 3.50 -13.64
CA SER A 122 15.83 4.48 -14.73
C SER A 122 17.27 4.53 -15.28
N GLY A 123 18.26 4.13 -14.50
CA GLY A 123 19.67 4.01 -14.93
C GLY A 123 20.02 2.70 -15.64
N SER A 124 19.07 1.77 -15.79
CA SER A 124 19.27 0.51 -16.50
C SER A 124 19.59 0.72 -18.00
N ASN A 125 20.11 -0.33 -18.63
CA ASN A 125 20.39 -0.33 -20.07
C ASN A 125 19.06 -0.30 -20.89
N ASN A 126 19.19 -0.11 -22.21
CA ASN A 126 18.04 -0.02 -23.11
C ASN A 126 17.57 -1.40 -23.64
N ASP A 127 18.13 -2.51 -23.17
CA ASP A 127 17.82 -3.85 -23.69
C ASP A 127 16.58 -4.47 -23.00
N SER A 128 16.19 -3.97 -21.81
CA SER A 128 15.03 -4.42 -21.04
C SER A 128 13.83 -3.50 -21.20
N ARG A 129 12.62 -4.04 -21.08
CA ARG A 129 11.41 -3.24 -20.85
C ARG A 129 11.41 -2.73 -19.41
N LYS A 130 11.07 -1.47 -19.20
CA LYS A 130 11.10 -0.83 -17.88
C LYS A 130 9.72 -0.31 -17.50
N TYR A 131 9.24 -0.70 -16.33
CA TYR A 131 7.95 -0.27 -15.78
C TYR A 131 8.14 0.37 -14.41
N ALA A 132 7.50 1.53 -14.20
CA ALA A 132 7.46 2.20 -12.90
C ALA A 132 6.04 2.15 -12.35
N TRP A 133 5.85 1.59 -11.15
CA TRP A 133 4.59 1.67 -10.41
C TRP A 133 4.53 2.92 -9.55
N VAL A 134 3.35 3.53 -9.47
CA VAL A 134 3.05 4.70 -8.65
C VAL A 134 1.84 4.37 -7.78
N HIS A 135 2.09 4.29 -6.47
CA HIS A 135 1.13 3.80 -5.48
C HIS A 135 0.42 4.89 -4.68
N ILE A 136 0.74 6.16 -4.91
CA ILE A 136 0.18 7.29 -4.16
C ILE A 136 0.07 8.53 -5.03
N ASP A 137 -0.81 9.44 -4.65
CA ASP A 137 -0.80 10.79 -5.20
C ASP A 137 0.44 11.56 -4.71
N LEU A 138 1.41 11.73 -5.60
CA LEU A 138 2.65 12.44 -5.33
C LEU A 138 2.49 13.97 -5.30
N THR A 139 1.31 14.50 -5.63
CA THR A 139 0.98 15.91 -5.45
C THR A 139 0.62 16.18 -3.99
N GLU A 140 -0.24 15.34 -3.42
CA GLU A 140 -0.69 15.46 -2.03
C GLU A 140 0.34 14.91 -1.02
N ASN A 141 1.15 13.93 -1.42
CA ASN A 141 2.20 13.36 -0.61
C ASN A 141 3.52 13.26 -1.38
N PRO A 142 4.27 14.35 -1.50
CA PRO A 142 5.50 14.41 -2.29
C PRO A 142 6.72 13.81 -1.53
N TRP A 143 6.57 12.61 -0.97
CA TRP A 143 7.59 11.97 -0.15
C TRP A 143 8.89 11.63 -0.88
N THR A 144 8.87 11.66 -2.22
CA THR A 144 10.05 11.39 -3.06
C THR A 144 10.92 12.63 -3.31
N ASP A 145 10.43 13.84 -2.99
CA ASP A 145 11.07 15.10 -3.35
C ASP A 145 12.53 15.21 -2.84
N PHE A 146 12.86 14.58 -1.71
CA PHE A 146 14.22 14.61 -1.16
C PHE A 146 15.25 13.80 -1.97
N LEU A 147 14.79 12.95 -2.91
CA LEU A 147 15.67 12.12 -3.76
C LEU A 147 16.09 12.81 -5.06
N TYR A 148 15.44 13.90 -5.42
CA TYR A 148 15.58 14.59 -6.70
C TYR A 148 15.86 16.08 -6.49
N SER A 149 16.43 16.72 -7.50
CA SER A 149 16.71 18.17 -7.47
C SER A 149 15.46 19.03 -7.71
N GLY A 150 14.33 18.39 -8.00
CA GLY A 150 13.03 19.00 -8.25
C GLY A 150 12.14 18.13 -9.14
N PRO A 151 10.88 18.56 -9.40
CA PRO A 151 9.91 17.76 -10.16
C PRO A 151 10.37 17.41 -11.58
N GLU A 152 11.14 18.28 -12.23
CA GLU A 152 11.63 18.01 -13.58
C GLU A 152 12.73 16.94 -13.59
N ASP A 153 13.61 16.92 -12.58
CA ASP A 153 14.61 15.87 -12.42
C ASP A 153 13.94 14.52 -12.18
N GLU A 154 12.91 14.46 -11.34
CA GLU A 154 12.11 13.26 -11.14
C GLU A 154 11.37 12.83 -12.43
N ALA A 155 10.79 13.77 -13.18
CA ALA A 155 10.16 13.53 -14.47
C ALA A 155 11.12 12.91 -15.51
N GLU A 156 12.38 13.38 -15.55
CA GLU A 156 13.41 12.82 -16.43
C GLU A 156 13.68 11.34 -16.12
N HIS A 157 13.63 10.94 -14.85
CA HIS A 157 13.74 9.53 -14.47
C HIS A 157 12.54 8.72 -14.98
N TYR A 158 11.30 9.21 -14.83
CA TYR A 158 10.09 8.54 -15.34
C TYR A 158 10.05 8.44 -16.88
N ARG A 159 10.55 9.43 -17.62
CA ARG A 159 10.63 9.41 -19.10
C ARG A 159 11.51 8.28 -19.65
N ARG A 160 12.33 7.64 -18.82
CA ARG A 160 13.18 6.51 -19.21
C ARG A 160 12.48 5.16 -19.09
N PHE A 161 11.23 5.14 -18.63
CA PHE A 161 10.41 3.94 -18.54
C PHE A 161 9.54 3.80 -19.79
N ASP A 162 9.33 2.56 -20.22
CA ASP A 162 8.41 2.27 -21.34
C ASP A 162 6.95 2.55 -20.93
N LYS A 163 6.59 2.27 -19.66
CA LYS A 163 5.30 2.62 -19.08
C LYS A 163 5.43 3.02 -17.61
N VAL A 164 4.61 3.97 -17.21
CA VAL A 164 4.31 4.26 -15.81
C VAL A 164 2.93 3.68 -15.48
N ILE A 165 2.84 2.93 -14.40
CA ILE A 165 1.64 2.19 -14.00
C ILE A 165 1.12 2.79 -12.71
N CYS A 166 0.00 3.49 -12.79
CA CYS A 166 -0.67 4.10 -11.64
C CYS A 166 -1.72 3.14 -11.08
N VAL A 167 -1.88 3.12 -9.76
CA VAL A 167 -2.82 2.20 -9.09
C VAL A 167 -4.28 2.63 -9.16
N SER A 168 -4.57 3.83 -9.69
CA SER A 168 -5.91 4.36 -9.91
C SER A 168 -5.91 5.45 -10.99
N GLU A 169 -7.06 5.77 -11.55
CA GLU A 169 -7.21 6.90 -12.49
C GLU A 169 -6.95 8.26 -11.81
N SER A 170 -7.29 8.36 -10.53
CA SER A 170 -7.00 9.56 -9.74
C SER A 170 -5.48 9.77 -9.61
N VAL A 171 -4.72 8.72 -9.28
CA VAL A 171 -3.24 8.77 -9.22
C VAL A 171 -2.66 9.06 -10.61
N ARG A 172 -3.22 8.44 -11.67
CA ARG A 172 -2.79 8.72 -13.06
C ARG A 172 -2.96 10.19 -13.40
N THR A 173 -4.11 10.78 -13.08
CA THR A 173 -4.40 12.17 -13.34
C THR A 173 -3.44 13.09 -12.58
N ALA A 174 -3.25 12.86 -11.30
CA ALA A 174 -2.29 13.62 -10.48
C ALA A 174 -0.85 13.51 -11.01
N PHE A 175 -0.43 12.29 -11.39
CA PHE A 175 0.88 12.03 -11.96
C PHE A 175 1.11 12.81 -13.27
N LEU A 176 0.15 12.77 -14.21
CA LEU A 176 0.25 13.49 -15.47
C LEU A 176 0.27 15.01 -15.29
N ASN A 177 -0.45 15.53 -14.31
CA ASN A 177 -0.46 16.96 -13.97
C ASN A 177 0.87 17.40 -13.34
N LYS A 178 1.50 16.55 -12.54
CA LYS A 178 2.77 16.88 -11.88
C LYS A 178 3.97 16.83 -12.84
N TYR A 179 4.07 15.81 -13.72
CA TYR A 179 5.29 15.49 -14.43
C TYR A 179 5.30 15.78 -15.93
N TYR A 180 4.20 16.22 -16.54
CA TYR A 180 4.10 16.53 -17.98
C TYR A 180 4.68 15.43 -18.88
N ILE A 181 4.31 14.17 -18.63
CA ILE A 181 4.72 13.00 -19.39
C ILE A 181 3.63 12.63 -20.40
N SER A 182 3.98 11.95 -21.52
CA SER A 182 2.99 11.51 -22.51
C SER A 182 1.93 10.62 -21.89
N GLN A 183 0.65 10.91 -22.17
CA GLN A 183 -0.47 10.11 -21.67
C GLN A 183 -0.42 8.66 -22.16
N ASP A 184 0.16 8.38 -23.33
CA ASP A 184 0.26 7.06 -23.92
C ASP A 184 1.25 6.14 -23.15
N SER A 185 2.18 6.76 -22.40
CA SER A 185 3.12 6.04 -21.55
C SER A 185 2.63 5.82 -20.12
N VAL A 186 1.43 6.30 -19.76
CA VAL A 186 0.88 6.16 -18.41
C VAL A 186 -0.42 5.37 -18.44
N THR A 187 -0.47 4.26 -17.75
CA THR A 187 -1.62 3.35 -17.68
C THR A 187 -2.07 3.13 -16.25
N VAL A 188 -3.28 2.59 -16.08
CA VAL A 188 -3.80 2.20 -14.77
C VAL A 188 -3.80 0.69 -14.65
N GLN A 189 -3.35 0.20 -13.50
CA GLN A 189 -3.49 -1.18 -13.07
C GLN A 189 -3.90 -1.21 -11.60
N TYR A 190 -5.14 -1.58 -11.34
CA TYR A 190 -5.64 -1.72 -9.98
C TYR A 190 -4.88 -2.80 -9.20
N ASN A 191 -4.84 -2.63 -7.88
CA ASN A 191 -4.17 -3.57 -7.00
C ASN A 191 -4.90 -4.92 -6.97
N PRO A 192 -4.18 -6.06 -7.11
CA PRO A 192 -4.76 -7.38 -6.90
C PRO A 192 -5.08 -7.57 -5.41
N ILE A 193 -6.31 -7.99 -5.14
CA ILE A 193 -6.81 -8.25 -3.79
C ILE A 193 -7.39 -9.67 -3.77
N ASP A 194 -6.90 -10.48 -2.85
CA ASP A 194 -7.43 -11.84 -2.65
C ASP A 194 -8.67 -11.83 -1.76
N ARG A 195 -9.82 -11.64 -2.39
CA ARG A 195 -11.13 -11.66 -1.72
C ARG A 195 -11.36 -12.97 -0.97
N ASN A 196 -10.95 -14.10 -1.53
CA ASN A 196 -11.20 -15.41 -0.93
C ASN A 196 -10.35 -15.58 0.35
N GLU A 197 -9.10 -15.14 0.34
CA GLU A 197 -8.25 -15.13 1.52
C GLU A 197 -8.83 -14.24 2.63
N ILE A 198 -9.31 -13.03 2.28
CA ILE A 198 -9.94 -12.11 3.23
C ILE A 198 -11.16 -12.74 3.89
N LEU A 199 -12.08 -13.30 3.08
CA LEU A 199 -13.30 -13.96 3.58
C LEU A 199 -13.01 -15.23 4.38
N LEU A 200 -11.93 -15.95 4.08
CA LEU A 200 -11.52 -17.11 4.85
C LEU A 200 -10.93 -16.69 6.21
N LYS A 201 -9.98 -15.77 6.20
CA LYS A 201 -9.28 -15.29 7.39
C LYS A 201 -10.18 -14.49 8.33
N SER A 202 -11.24 -13.86 7.85
CA SER A 202 -12.21 -13.16 8.70
C SER A 202 -13.00 -14.07 9.63
N LYS A 203 -13.02 -15.38 9.33
CA LYS A 203 -13.71 -16.40 10.16
C LYS A 203 -12.82 -17.01 11.24
N GLU A 204 -11.55 -16.64 11.28
CA GLU A 204 -10.66 -17.05 12.36
C GLU A 204 -11.16 -16.41 13.66
N SER A 205 -11.49 -17.26 14.67
CA SER A 205 -12.22 -16.81 15.85
C SER A 205 -11.47 -15.73 16.64
N ILE A 206 -12.12 -14.61 16.83
CA ILE A 206 -11.91 -13.75 17.98
C ILE A 206 -12.82 -14.29 19.09
N ASN A 207 -12.40 -14.21 20.34
CA ASN A 207 -13.26 -14.50 21.49
C ASN A 207 -14.57 -13.71 21.33
N GLU A 208 -15.69 -14.41 21.17
CA GLU A 208 -17.02 -13.82 21.03
C GLU A 208 -17.33 -12.90 22.23
N SER A 209 -17.00 -11.64 22.10
CA SER A 209 -17.54 -10.58 22.93
C SER A 209 -18.65 -9.90 22.13
N SER A 210 -19.90 -10.11 22.53
CA SER A 210 -21.00 -9.27 22.03
C SER A 210 -20.65 -7.82 22.38
N HIS A 211 -20.44 -7.00 21.36
CA HIS A 211 -20.19 -5.57 21.56
C HIS A 211 -21.54 -4.87 21.76
N ASP A 212 -21.77 -4.34 22.96
CA ASP A 212 -22.98 -3.57 23.27
C ASP A 212 -22.93 -2.13 22.73
N ARG A 213 -21.78 -1.72 22.16
CA ARG A 213 -21.54 -0.38 21.61
C ARG A 213 -21.35 -0.43 20.11
N PHE A 214 -21.69 0.69 19.43
CA PHE A 214 -21.40 0.86 18.01
C PHE A 214 -19.88 0.79 17.78
N ARG A 215 -19.41 -0.15 16.96
CA ARG A 215 -17.99 -0.43 16.76
C ARG A 215 -17.47 0.17 15.48
N ILE A 216 -16.51 1.08 15.63
CA ILE A 216 -15.79 1.72 14.51
C ILE A 216 -14.40 1.12 14.42
N ILE A 217 -13.87 0.94 13.20
CA ILE A 217 -12.50 0.47 13.00
C ILE A 217 -11.75 1.34 12.02
N THR A 218 -10.44 1.50 12.28
CA THR A 218 -9.46 2.09 11.37
C THR A 218 -8.22 1.20 11.34
N VAL A 219 -7.75 0.84 10.15
CA VAL A 219 -6.57 -0.02 9.96
C VAL A 219 -5.55 0.68 9.08
N GLY A 220 -4.30 0.81 9.56
CA GLY A 220 -3.23 1.40 8.76
C GLY A 220 -1.96 1.70 9.55
N ARG A 221 -0.90 2.08 8.85
CA ARG A 221 0.34 2.54 9.49
C ARG A 221 0.11 3.81 10.30
N LEU A 222 0.67 3.89 11.50
CA LEU A 222 0.54 5.07 12.37
C LEU A 222 1.55 6.15 11.92
N VAL A 223 1.18 6.87 10.86
CA VAL A 223 1.98 7.93 10.21
C VAL A 223 1.10 9.14 9.88
N PRO A 224 1.67 10.37 9.73
CA PRO A 224 0.91 11.61 9.51
C PRO A 224 -0.07 11.55 8.32
N GLN A 225 0.30 10.82 7.27
CA GLN A 225 -0.53 10.60 6.08
C GLN A 225 -1.90 10.01 6.42
N LYS A 226 -2.00 9.14 7.43
CA LYS A 226 -3.23 8.42 7.81
C LYS A 226 -4.18 9.23 8.69
N GLY A 227 -3.76 10.39 9.20
CA GLY A 227 -4.63 11.36 9.86
C GLY A 227 -5.22 10.90 11.20
N TYR A 228 -4.45 10.18 12.02
CA TYR A 228 -4.92 9.72 13.32
C TYR A 228 -5.22 10.86 14.32
N ASP A 229 -4.62 12.02 14.15
CA ASP A 229 -4.97 13.24 14.87
C ASP A 229 -6.43 13.66 14.63
N ARG A 230 -6.94 13.52 13.39
CA ARG A 230 -8.35 13.73 13.04
C ARG A 230 -9.24 12.70 13.72
N LEU A 231 -8.82 11.42 13.73
CA LEU A 231 -9.55 10.34 14.41
C LEU A 231 -9.75 10.67 15.91
N VAL A 232 -8.67 11.05 16.58
CA VAL A 232 -8.71 11.42 18.01
C VAL A 232 -9.64 12.63 18.24
N HIS A 233 -9.60 13.62 17.36
CA HIS A 233 -10.52 14.77 17.42
C HIS A 233 -11.98 14.35 17.24
N ILE A 234 -12.28 13.51 16.24
CA ILE A 234 -13.64 13.01 15.99
C ILE A 234 -14.15 12.20 17.18
N ALA A 235 -13.30 11.35 17.76
CA ALA A 235 -13.66 10.56 18.95
C ALA A 235 -13.97 11.43 20.16
N GLU A 236 -13.22 12.51 20.39
CA GLU A 236 -13.48 13.50 21.44
C GLU A 236 -14.85 14.16 21.24
N GLU A 237 -15.16 14.61 20.04
CA GLU A 237 -16.43 15.26 19.69
C GLU A 237 -17.63 14.30 19.81
N LEU A 238 -17.48 13.03 19.40
CA LEU A 238 -18.51 12.01 19.59
C LEU A 238 -18.78 11.76 21.07
N LYS A 239 -17.73 11.58 21.87
CA LYS A 239 -17.85 11.35 23.31
C LYS A 239 -18.50 12.54 24.00
N SER A 240 -18.07 13.78 23.71
CA SER A 240 -18.59 15.01 24.29
C SER A 240 -20.08 15.24 24.02
N THR A 241 -20.56 14.75 22.86
CA THR A 241 -21.96 14.81 22.44
C THR A 241 -22.79 13.60 22.85
N GLY A 242 -22.23 12.69 23.65
CA GLY A 242 -22.94 11.58 24.29
C GLY A 242 -23.09 10.29 23.48
N TYR A 243 -22.43 10.19 22.34
CA TYR A 243 -22.42 8.94 21.55
C TYR A 243 -21.75 7.81 22.33
N GLN A 244 -22.34 6.61 22.25
CA GLN A 244 -21.78 5.39 22.82
C GLN A 244 -21.14 4.57 21.70
N PHE A 245 -19.82 4.48 21.69
CA PHE A 245 -19.06 3.78 20.66
C PHE A 245 -17.78 3.14 21.23
N GLU A 246 -17.20 2.25 20.44
CA GLU A 246 -15.85 1.72 20.58
C GLU A 246 -15.13 1.95 19.26
N TRP A 247 -13.98 2.63 19.27
CA TRP A 247 -13.17 2.84 18.07
C TRP A 247 -11.87 2.05 18.17
N VAL A 248 -11.76 1.00 17.36
CA VAL A 248 -10.59 0.12 17.30
C VAL A 248 -9.59 0.67 16.27
N ILE A 249 -8.35 0.81 16.68
CA ILE A 249 -7.22 1.18 15.80
C ILE A 249 -6.26 0.01 15.71
N LEU A 250 -6.06 -0.50 14.48
CA LEU A 250 -5.07 -1.54 14.18
C LEU A 250 -3.93 -0.96 13.36
N GLY A 251 -2.72 -1.08 13.86
CA GLY A 251 -1.51 -0.65 13.16
C GLY A 251 -0.36 -0.35 14.09
N ASP A 252 0.78 -0.05 13.50
CA ASP A 252 1.99 0.42 14.18
C ASP A 252 2.68 1.50 13.33
N GLY A 253 3.53 2.31 13.91
CA GLY A 253 4.25 3.36 13.21
C GLY A 253 4.81 4.44 14.11
N ALA A 254 5.43 5.44 13.48
CA ALA A 254 6.16 6.49 14.18
C ALA A 254 5.27 7.35 15.11
N GLU A 255 3.97 7.48 14.80
CA GLU A 255 3.03 8.29 15.61
C GLU A 255 2.37 7.51 16.76
N LYS A 256 2.72 6.23 16.98
CA LYS A 256 2.09 5.42 18.04
C LYS A 256 2.09 6.10 19.39
N GLN A 257 3.23 6.63 19.80
CA GLN A 257 3.36 7.27 21.10
C GLN A 257 2.51 8.54 21.21
N SER A 258 2.57 9.41 20.20
CA SER A 258 1.80 10.66 20.17
C SER A 258 0.28 10.42 20.14
N ILE A 259 -0.17 9.36 19.45
CA ILE A 259 -1.58 8.95 19.44
C ILE A 259 -2.00 8.44 20.82
N CYS A 260 -1.19 7.60 21.48
CA CYS A 260 -1.48 7.16 22.86
C CYS A 260 -1.57 8.33 23.84
N GLU A 261 -0.64 9.28 23.77
CA GLU A 261 -0.64 10.48 24.59
C GLU A 261 -1.91 11.32 24.34
N ALA A 262 -2.28 11.53 23.06
CA ALA A 262 -3.49 12.29 22.71
C ALA A 262 -4.79 11.61 23.19
N ILE A 263 -4.88 10.28 23.14
CA ILE A 263 -6.00 9.49 23.67
C ILE A 263 -6.10 9.70 25.18
N HIS A 264 -4.97 9.64 25.89
CA HIS A 264 -4.92 9.83 27.34
C HIS A 264 -5.29 11.26 27.75
N ASP A 265 -4.69 12.27 27.14
CA ASP A 265 -4.90 13.68 27.47
C ASP A 265 -6.36 14.11 27.25
N LYS A 266 -7.07 13.45 26.33
CA LYS A 266 -8.49 13.69 26.05
C LYS A 266 -9.42 12.74 26.80
N GLY A 267 -8.88 11.83 27.64
CA GLY A 267 -9.64 10.86 28.42
C GLY A 267 -10.50 9.95 27.57
N LEU A 268 -9.95 9.39 26.49
CA LEU A 268 -10.67 8.57 25.50
C LEU A 268 -10.40 7.05 25.65
N GLU A 269 -9.66 6.61 26.67
CA GLU A 269 -9.21 5.23 26.85
C GLU A 269 -10.35 4.22 27.01
N ASP A 270 -11.52 4.68 27.38
CA ASP A 270 -12.74 3.86 27.55
C ASP A 270 -13.52 3.64 26.24
N CYS A 271 -13.16 4.36 25.16
CA CYS A 271 -13.84 4.28 23.86
C CYS A 271 -12.90 4.22 22.64
N VAL A 272 -11.60 4.49 22.78
CA VAL A 272 -10.61 4.37 21.69
C VAL A 272 -9.56 3.35 22.09
N LEU A 273 -9.47 2.26 21.35
CA LEU A 273 -8.61 1.12 21.62
C LEU A 273 -7.50 1.00 20.58
N LEU A 274 -6.26 1.35 20.91
CA LEU A 274 -5.09 1.14 20.07
C LEU A 274 -4.52 -0.26 20.30
N LEU A 275 -4.89 -1.24 19.49
CA LEU A 275 -4.55 -2.66 19.66
C LEU A 275 -3.20 -3.06 19.04
N GLY A 276 -2.53 -2.12 18.33
CA GLY A 276 -1.27 -2.39 17.67
C GLY A 276 -1.41 -3.11 16.33
N TYR A 277 -0.28 -3.58 15.78
CA TYR A 277 -0.26 -4.32 14.53
C TYR A 277 -0.83 -5.73 14.71
N LYS A 278 -1.66 -6.17 13.77
CA LYS A 278 -2.14 -7.56 13.66
C LYS A 278 -1.84 -8.09 12.26
N ASP A 279 -1.29 -9.31 12.19
CA ASP A 279 -1.07 -10.01 10.91
C ASP A 279 -2.38 -10.32 10.18
N ASN A 280 -3.42 -10.65 10.94
CA ASN A 280 -4.78 -10.86 10.44
C ASN A 280 -5.74 -9.84 11.07
N PRO A 281 -6.02 -8.70 10.39
CA PRO A 281 -6.98 -7.70 10.90
C PRO A 281 -8.44 -8.03 10.51
N PHE A 282 -8.66 -9.00 9.64
CA PHE A 282 -9.97 -9.23 9.02
C PHE A 282 -11.09 -9.61 9.99
N PRO A 283 -10.86 -10.41 11.06
CA PRO A 283 -11.88 -10.67 12.05
C PRO A 283 -12.33 -9.37 12.75
N ASP A 284 -11.39 -8.50 13.16
CA ASP A 284 -11.75 -7.23 13.81
C ASP A 284 -12.52 -6.30 12.86
N ILE A 285 -12.17 -6.30 11.55
CA ILE A 285 -12.92 -5.53 10.55
C ILE A 285 -14.34 -6.12 10.42
N ALA A 286 -14.45 -7.43 10.28
CA ALA A 286 -15.75 -8.11 10.08
C ALA A 286 -16.73 -7.95 11.27
N GLU A 287 -16.21 -7.75 12.48
CA GLU A 287 -17.00 -7.50 13.70
C GLU A 287 -17.34 -6.02 13.91
N SER A 288 -16.92 -5.12 13.03
CA SER A 288 -17.18 -3.69 13.16
C SER A 288 -18.43 -3.27 12.37
N ASP A 289 -19.11 -2.23 12.87
CA ASP A 289 -20.28 -1.64 12.21
C ASP A 289 -19.88 -0.65 11.11
N LEU A 290 -18.72 0.00 11.27
CA LEU A 290 -18.25 1.06 10.37
C LEU A 290 -16.72 1.05 10.27
N TYR A 291 -16.22 1.14 9.04
CA TYR A 291 -14.81 1.45 8.77
C TYR A 291 -14.64 2.95 8.52
N VAL A 292 -13.72 3.62 9.19
CA VAL A 292 -13.42 5.05 8.96
C VAL A 292 -12.00 5.22 8.45
N CYS A 293 -11.87 5.84 7.28
CA CYS A 293 -10.58 6.22 6.69
C CYS A 293 -10.36 7.72 6.86
N THR A 294 -9.43 8.10 7.73
CA THR A 294 -9.10 9.50 8.02
C THR A 294 -7.93 10.05 7.23
N SER A 295 -7.46 9.31 6.22
CA SER A 295 -6.23 9.59 5.49
C SER A 295 -6.25 10.96 4.79
N ARG A 296 -5.07 11.58 4.73
CA ARG A 296 -4.82 12.81 3.98
C ARG A 296 -4.52 12.52 2.51
N ALA A 297 -3.86 11.40 2.26
CA ALA A 297 -3.52 10.97 0.90
C ALA A 297 -3.51 9.44 0.81
N GLU A 298 -4.01 8.92 -0.30
CA GLU A 298 -4.00 7.49 -0.68
C GLU A 298 -3.63 7.36 -2.17
N GLY A 299 -3.56 6.14 -2.65
CA GLY A 299 -3.49 5.86 -4.08
C GLY A 299 -4.59 4.91 -4.49
N PHE A 300 -4.67 3.75 -3.81
CA PHE A 300 -5.77 2.78 -3.86
C PHE A 300 -5.75 2.02 -2.55
N SER A 301 -6.59 2.44 -1.61
CA SER A 301 -6.54 1.96 -0.23
C SER A 301 -6.94 0.49 -0.11
N THR A 302 -5.97 -0.36 0.22
CA THR A 302 -6.22 -1.80 0.42
C THR A 302 -7.15 -2.04 1.61
N SER A 303 -7.01 -1.27 2.70
CA SER A 303 -7.84 -1.43 3.90
C SER A 303 -9.29 -1.00 3.69
N VAL A 304 -9.56 0.03 2.88
CA VAL A 304 -10.93 0.38 2.44
C VAL A 304 -11.53 -0.74 1.58
N SER A 305 -10.74 -1.28 0.65
CA SER A 305 -11.18 -2.41 -0.18
C SER A 305 -11.48 -3.66 0.66
N GLU A 306 -10.66 -3.94 1.67
CA GLU A 306 -10.85 -5.04 2.61
C GLU A 306 -12.15 -4.89 3.43
N ALA A 307 -12.44 -3.68 3.91
CA ALA A 307 -13.68 -3.38 4.59
C ALA A 307 -14.91 -3.64 3.69
N ILE A 308 -14.87 -3.14 2.44
CA ILE A 308 -15.95 -3.36 1.47
C ILE A 308 -16.14 -4.85 1.15
N ILE A 309 -15.03 -5.61 0.98
CA ILE A 309 -15.09 -7.06 0.75
C ILE A 309 -15.76 -7.80 1.91
N LEU A 310 -15.55 -7.33 3.13
CA LEU A 310 -16.17 -7.88 4.34
C LEU A 310 -17.59 -7.35 4.59
N GLY A 311 -18.12 -6.51 3.70
CA GLY A 311 -19.45 -5.94 3.82
C GLY A 311 -19.55 -4.78 4.79
N ILE A 312 -18.44 -4.25 5.28
CA ILE A 312 -18.44 -3.16 6.27
C ILE A 312 -18.57 -1.82 5.56
N PRO A 313 -19.60 -1.02 5.89
CA PRO A 313 -19.76 0.34 5.40
C PRO A 313 -18.55 1.22 5.69
N VAL A 314 -18.27 2.17 4.78
CA VAL A 314 -17.07 3.00 4.86
C VAL A 314 -17.43 4.48 4.92
N VAL A 315 -16.85 5.22 5.86
CA VAL A 315 -16.72 6.69 5.80
C VAL A 315 -15.27 7.01 5.50
N SER A 316 -15.03 7.76 4.44
CA SER A 316 -13.66 8.09 3.99
C SER A 316 -13.56 9.55 3.57
N THR A 317 -12.39 10.14 3.81
CA THR A 317 -11.98 11.36 3.11
C THR A 317 -11.90 11.12 1.60
N ASP A 318 -12.14 12.15 0.80
CA ASP A 318 -11.93 12.13 -0.65
C ASP A 318 -10.41 12.15 -0.95
N CYS A 319 -9.86 10.95 -1.00
CA CYS A 319 -8.48 10.69 -1.39
C CYS A 319 -8.43 9.93 -2.70
N ALA A 320 -7.30 10.02 -3.41
CA ALA A 320 -7.12 9.30 -4.67
C ALA A 320 -7.49 7.81 -4.55
N GLY A 321 -8.20 7.31 -5.55
CA GLY A 321 -8.63 5.92 -5.65
C GLY A 321 -9.85 5.52 -4.83
N VAL A 322 -10.31 6.30 -3.84
CA VAL A 322 -11.45 5.92 -3.00
C VAL A 322 -12.75 5.87 -3.80
N VAL A 323 -12.98 6.86 -4.66
CA VAL A 323 -14.15 6.88 -5.56
C VAL A 323 -14.17 5.64 -6.47
N GLU A 324 -13.01 5.24 -6.98
CA GLU A 324 -12.87 4.06 -7.83
C GLU A 324 -13.06 2.75 -7.06
N ILE A 325 -12.66 2.70 -5.78
CA ILE A 325 -12.91 1.56 -4.89
C ILE A 325 -14.41 1.40 -4.66
N PHE A 326 -15.15 2.49 -4.44
CA PHE A 326 -16.62 2.45 -4.31
C PHE A 326 -17.30 2.13 -5.65
N GLY A 327 -16.81 2.68 -6.77
CA GLY A 327 -17.41 2.57 -8.09
C GLY A 327 -18.81 3.16 -8.11
N ASP A 328 -19.77 2.46 -8.74
CA ASP A 328 -21.16 2.91 -8.84
C ASP A 328 -22.01 2.52 -7.60
N GLU A 329 -21.42 1.84 -6.62
CA GLU A 329 -22.11 1.38 -5.42
C GLU A 329 -21.95 2.36 -4.27
N GLN A 330 -23.02 2.59 -3.53
CA GLN A 330 -22.99 3.44 -2.34
C GLN A 330 -22.53 2.62 -1.11
N CYS A 331 -21.23 2.32 -1.03
CA CYS A 331 -20.64 1.55 0.07
C CYS A 331 -20.50 2.35 1.37
N GLY A 332 -20.93 3.60 1.39
CA GLY A 332 -20.77 4.52 2.51
C GLY A 332 -20.74 5.97 2.07
N MET A 333 -19.95 6.81 2.72
CA MET A 333 -19.81 8.23 2.44
C MET A 333 -18.36 8.58 2.12
N ILE A 334 -18.13 9.29 1.02
CA ILE A 334 -16.88 9.98 0.71
C ILE A 334 -17.13 11.46 0.96
N VAL A 335 -16.29 12.07 1.79
CA VAL A 335 -16.46 13.46 2.23
C VAL A 335 -15.20 14.28 2.00
N GLU A 336 -15.32 15.60 2.07
CA GLU A 336 -14.16 16.51 2.00
C GLU A 336 -13.04 16.05 2.92
N ASN A 337 -11.80 16.33 2.50
CA ASN A 337 -10.60 15.85 3.19
C ASN A 337 -10.29 16.68 4.45
N ASP A 338 -11.25 16.75 5.36
CA ASP A 338 -11.14 17.42 6.65
C ASP A 338 -11.85 16.66 7.79
N ALA A 339 -11.60 17.06 9.05
CA ALA A 339 -12.11 16.37 10.22
C ALA A 339 -13.60 16.62 10.48
N ASP A 340 -14.12 17.81 10.17
CA ASP A 340 -15.51 18.18 10.47
C ASP A 340 -16.47 17.47 9.51
N ALA A 341 -16.08 17.35 8.23
CA ALA A 341 -16.83 16.58 7.24
C ALA A 341 -16.89 15.09 7.62
N LEU A 342 -15.76 14.51 8.08
CA LEU A 342 -15.73 13.14 8.59
C LEU A 342 -16.62 12.98 9.84
N LEU A 343 -16.54 13.89 10.81
CA LEU A 343 -17.37 13.86 12.01
C LEU A 343 -18.86 13.88 11.67
N SER A 344 -19.26 14.77 10.76
CA SER A 344 -20.65 14.88 10.29
C SER A 344 -21.13 13.57 9.65
N ALA A 345 -20.30 12.96 8.80
CA ALA A 345 -20.61 11.70 8.14
C ALA A 345 -20.72 10.54 9.12
N VAL A 346 -19.78 10.42 10.06
CA VAL A 346 -19.82 9.37 11.11
C VAL A 346 -21.10 9.49 11.94
N LYS A 347 -21.47 10.70 12.42
CA LYS A 347 -22.73 10.93 13.12
C LYS A 347 -23.94 10.53 12.27
N THR A 348 -23.96 10.92 11.00
CA THR A 348 -25.07 10.58 10.08
C THR A 348 -25.26 9.07 9.96
N VAL A 349 -24.17 8.31 9.87
CA VAL A 349 -24.23 6.85 9.76
C VAL A 349 -24.64 6.22 11.09
N MET A 350 -24.10 6.70 12.22
CA MET A 350 -24.47 6.18 13.56
C MET A 350 -25.94 6.41 13.89
N ASP A 351 -26.50 7.53 13.47
CA ASP A 351 -27.91 7.90 13.75
C ASP A 351 -28.91 7.18 12.83
N ASN A 352 -28.45 6.51 11.76
CA ASN A 352 -29.34 5.96 10.75
C ASN A 352 -29.06 4.49 10.41
N HIS A 353 -29.66 3.58 11.17
CA HIS A 353 -29.52 2.13 10.95
C HIS A 353 -29.99 1.66 9.56
N GLN A 354 -30.97 2.34 8.95
CA GLN A 354 -31.43 1.95 7.62
C GLN A 354 -30.39 2.32 6.54
N LEU A 355 -29.73 3.45 6.71
CA LEU A 355 -28.62 3.86 5.85
C LEU A 355 -27.45 2.89 5.96
N LEU A 356 -27.07 2.53 7.19
CA LEU A 356 -26.02 1.57 7.48
C LEU A 356 -26.29 0.23 6.80
N LYS A 357 -27.53 -0.30 6.91
CA LYS A 357 -27.94 -1.53 6.23
C LYS A 357 -27.85 -1.41 4.71
N GLY A 358 -28.28 -0.30 4.14
CA GLY A 358 -28.19 -0.05 2.69
C GLY A 358 -26.74 -0.05 2.19
N TYR A 359 -25.82 0.56 2.95
CA TYR A 359 -24.40 0.56 2.66
C TYR A 359 -23.77 -0.84 2.76
N HIS A 360 -24.16 -1.63 3.77
CA HIS A 360 -23.72 -3.02 3.88
C HIS A 360 -24.10 -3.84 2.62
N GLU A 361 -25.36 -3.74 2.17
CA GLU A 361 -25.83 -4.41 0.97
C GLU A 361 -25.07 -3.94 -0.29
N ALA A 362 -24.75 -2.66 -0.38
CA ALA A 362 -23.93 -2.10 -1.47
C ALA A 362 -22.48 -2.62 -1.42
N CYS A 363 -21.88 -2.70 -0.24
CA CYS A 363 -20.54 -3.30 -0.06
C CYS A 363 -20.51 -4.75 -0.55
N MET A 364 -21.52 -5.55 -0.21
CA MET A 364 -21.61 -6.94 -0.65
C MET A 364 -21.71 -7.08 -2.18
N ARG A 365 -22.43 -6.18 -2.86
CA ARG A 365 -22.44 -6.13 -4.33
C ARG A 365 -21.08 -5.68 -4.89
N ARG A 366 -20.51 -4.64 -4.31
CA ARG A 366 -19.20 -4.10 -4.74
C ARG A 366 -18.04 -5.08 -4.56
N ALA A 367 -18.11 -5.94 -3.57
CA ALA A 367 -17.12 -6.99 -3.31
C ALA A 367 -16.85 -7.89 -4.53
N GLU A 368 -17.83 -8.07 -5.43
CA GLU A 368 -17.67 -8.85 -6.66
C GLU A 368 -16.73 -8.19 -7.70
N PHE A 369 -16.50 -6.89 -7.58
CA PHE A 369 -15.54 -6.17 -8.43
C PHE A 369 -14.10 -6.63 -8.21
N PHE A 370 -13.74 -7.02 -6.99
CA PHE A 370 -12.38 -7.39 -6.63
C PHE A 370 -12.07 -8.82 -7.08
N SER A 371 -11.53 -8.93 -8.29
CA SER A 371 -11.17 -10.21 -8.92
C SER A 371 -9.66 -10.35 -9.01
N LEU A 372 -9.07 -11.18 -8.15
CA LEU A 372 -7.65 -11.50 -8.18
C LEU A 372 -7.21 -12.04 -9.54
N ASP A 373 -7.93 -13.03 -10.07
CA ASP A 373 -7.57 -13.66 -11.34
C ASP A 373 -7.56 -12.69 -12.52
N LYS A 374 -8.49 -11.72 -12.54
CA LYS A 374 -8.53 -10.69 -13.57
C LYS A 374 -7.30 -9.79 -13.45
N CYS A 375 -7.04 -9.24 -12.26
CA CYS A 375 -5.88 -8.38 -12.02
C CYS A 375 -4.56 -9.09 -12.34
N MET A 376 -4.41 -10.35 -11.93
CA MET A 376 -3.18 -11.10 -12.20
C MET A 376 -2.96 -11.33 -13.69
N ARG A 377 -4.01 -11.67 -14.47
CA ARG A 377 -3.89 -11.78 -15.93
C ARG A 377 -3.48 -10.46 -16.60
N GLU A 378 -4.00 -9.33 -16.12
CA GLU A 378 -3.64 -8.00 -16.60
C GLU A 378 -2.17 -7.67 -16.31
N ILE A 379 -1.71 -7.94 -15.07
CA ILE A 379 -0.31 -7.74 -14.67
C ILE A 379 0.63 -8.65 -15.47
N GLU A 380 0.30 -9.92 -15.62
CA GLU A 380 1.10 -10.86 -16.44
C GLU A 380 1.10 -10.46 -17.93
N GLY A 381 -0.01 -9.92 -18.43
CA GLY A 381 -0.11 -9.31 -19.75
C GLY A 381 0.88 -8.16 -19.93
N LEU A 382 0.89 -7.21 -18.99
CA LEU A 382 1.85 -6.09 -19.00
C LEU A 382 3.32 -6.56 -18.99
N ILE A 383 3.63 -7.62 -18.25
CA ILE A 383 4.99 -8.19 -18.21
C ILE A 383 5.32 -8.90 -19.54
N ASN A 384 4.32 -9.46 -20.26
CA ASN A 384 4.50 -10.16 -21.51
C ASN A 384 4.59 -9.25 -22.74
N ASP A 385 4.02 -8.04 -22.68
CA ASP A 385 4.14 -7.04 -23.75
C ASP A 385 5.59 -6.60 -23.99
#